data_05a35b83014a7ead088f556edff7d116
#
_entry.id   05a35b83014a7ead088f556edff7d116
#
_cell.length_a   1.000
_cell.length_b   1.000
_cell.length_c   1.000
_cell.angle_alpha   90.00
_cell.angle_beta   90.00
_cell.angle_gamma   90.00
#
_symmetry.space_group_name_H-M   'P 1'
#
loop_
_entity.id
_entity.type
_entity.pdbx_description
1 polymer ?
#
loop_
_entity_poly.entity_id
_entity_poly.type
_entity_poly.pdbx_seq_one_letter_code
_entity_poly.pdbx_strand_id
1 'polypeptide(L)'
;MALKTFKPYTKSTRGTILVDRAGLWKGKPFKALVEPKNSMRGRNNNGHITSRNMSGGGHKKMYRLVDFYRKKIDMPGTVERIEYDPNRSCYIMLVKFDDGQHFYYLAPQKIKVGDKVENGSEKEIKVGNCMPLRDIPVGINIHNVELKPGAGGKIARSAGTSVTISGLDGNYSLIKMTSGEVRKIDSRCMATIGVLSNPDQKNIKIGKAGRSRWLGRRPHT
;
A
#
# COMPACT_ATOMS: atom_id res chain seq x y z
N MET A 1 -10.29 -4.96 -10.73
CA MET A 1 -11.45 -4.69 -9.87
C MET A 1 -12.46 -3.89 -10.68
N ALA A 2 -13.75 -4.02 -10.37
CA ALA A 2 -14.76 -3.29 -11.11
C ALA A 2 -14.94 -1.87 -10.57
N LEU A 3 -15.16 -0.91 -11.46
CA LEU A 3 -15.58 0.44 -11.09
C LEU A 3 -17.10 0.45 -10.92
N LYS A 4 -17.56 1.05 -9.82
CA LYS A 4 -18.98 1.23 -9.53
C LYS A 4 -19.41 2.63 -9.99
N THR A 5 -20.33 2.66 -10.94
CA THR A 5 -21.03 3.88 -11.39
C THR A 5 -22.42 3.94 -10.77
N PHE A 6 -23.04 5.10 -10.79
CA PHE A 6 -24.35 5.33 -10.20
C PHE A 6 -25.33 5.87 -11.24
N LYS A 7 -26.61 5.59 -11.08
CA LYS A 7 -27.66 6.19 -11.92
C LYS A 7 -27.62 7.72 -11.82
N PRO A 8 -27.77 8.45 -12.92
CA PRO A 8 -27.51 9.90 -12.99
C PRO A 8 -28.70 10.74 -12.50
N TYR A 9 -29.23 10.45 -11.33
CA TYR A 9 -30.38 11.20 -10.79
C TYR A 9 -30.03 12.60 -10.31
N THR A 10 -28.82 12.85 -9.89
CA THR A 10 -28.37 14.15 -9.39
C THR A 10 -27.02 14.54 -10.02
N LYS A 11 -26.66 15.84 -9.95
CA LYS A 11 -25.36 16.32 -10.43
C LYS A 11 -24.20 15.54 -9.80
N SER A 12 -24.31 15.16 -8.52
CA SER A 12 -23.25 14.43 -7.83
C SER A 12 -23.17 12.96 -8.24
N THR A 13 -24.31 12.28 -8.42
CA THR A 13 -24.34 10.86 -8.79
C THR A 13 -23.93 10.64 -10.25
N ARG A 14 -24.26 11.58 -11.15
CA ARG A 14 -23.87 11.54 -12.56
C ARG A 14 -22.37 11.41 -12.78
N GLY A 15 -21.56 12.14 -12.00
CA GLY A 15 -20.10 12.13 -12.12
C GLY A 15 -19.38 11.24 -11.09
N THR A 16 -20.10 10.46 -10.27
CA THR A 16 -19.47 9.64 -9.25
C THR A 16 -19.04 8.29 -9.80
N ILE A 17 -17.75 7.99 -9.65
CA ILE A 17 -17.15 6.69 -9.96
C ILE A 17 -16.35 6.25 -8.73
N LEU A 18 -16.65 5.08 -8.19
CA LEU A 18 -15.95 4.51 -7.04
C LEU A 18 -15.40 3.13 -7.38
N VAL A 19 -14.41 2.68 -6.65
CA VAL A 19 -13.92 1.30 -6.73
C VAL A 19 -14.86 0.38 -5.96
N ASP A 20 -15.24 -0.74 -6.55
CA ASP A 20 -15.97 -1.79 -5.85
C ASP A 20 -15.06 -2.50 -4.85
N ARG A 21 -15.54 -2.67 -3.64
CA ARG A 21 -14.86 -3.30 -2.52
C ARG A 21 -15.54 -4.60 -2.06
N ALA A 22 -16.41 -5.18 -2.90
CA ALA A 22 -17.20 -6.36 -2.54
C ALA A 22 -16.32 -7.56 -2.11
N GLY A 23 -15.16 -7.73 -2.74
CA GLY A 23 -14.22 -8.81 -2.44
C GLY A 23 -13.30 -8.58 -1.23
N LEU A 24 -13.44 -7.47 -0.50
CA LEU A 24 -12.64 -7.19 0.68
C LEU A 24 -13.35 -7.60 1.96
N TRP A 25 -12.57 -7.86 3.00
CA TRP A 25 -13.08 -8.11 4.34
C TRP A 25 -13.96 -6.95 4.82
N LYS A 26 -15.18 -7.26 5.27
CA LYS A 26 -16.17 -6.28 5.74
C LYS A 26 -16.21 -6.11 7.26
N GLY A 27 -15.52 -6.98 7.99
CA GLY A 27 -15.47 -6.95 9.44
C GLY A 27 -14.51 -5.89 10.00
N LYS A 28 -14.37 -5.90 11.33
CA LYS A 28 -13.44 -5.02 12.04
C LYS A 28 -11.99 -5.41 11.75
N PRO A 29 -11.03 -4.44 11.75
CA PRO A 29 -9.61 -4.73 11.63
C PRO A 29 -9.11 -5.52 12.84
N PHE A 30 -7.94 -6.13 12.73
CA PHE A 30 -7.32 -6.88 13.82
C PHE A 30 -6.89 -5.91 14.93
N LYS A 31 -7.54 -6.01 16.10
CA LYS A 31 -7.46 -5.01 17.18
C LYS A 31 -6.04 -4.76 17.68
N ALA A 32 -5.21 -5.80 17.80
CA ALA A 32 -3.83 -5.70 18.29
C ALA A 32 -2.91 -4.88 17.36
N LEU A 33 -3.27 -4.76 16.06
CA LEU A 33 -2.49 -4.04 15.05
C LEU A 33 -3.14 -2.71 14.65
N VAL A 34 -3.94 -2.12 15.53
CA VAL A 34 -4.64 -0.86 15.24
C VAL A 34 -4.44 0.14 16.37
N GLU A 35 -4.05 1.36 15.99
CA GLU A 35 -3.87 2.49 16.90
C GLU A 35 -4.80 3.65 16.56
N PRO A 36 -5.16 4.49 17.55
CA PRO A 36 -5.88 5.73 17.30
C PRO A 36 -5.00 6.68 16.47
N LYS A 37 -5.55 7.23 15.40
CA LYS A 37 -4.88 8.23 14.59
C LYS A 37 -5.31 9.63 15.00
N ASN A 38 -4.46 10.34 15.72
CA ASN A 38 -4.65 11.76 15.99
C ASN A 38 -4.24 12.56 14.75
N SER A 39 -5.11 13.46 14.31
CA SER A 39 -4.81 14.40 13.22
C SER A 39 -4.37 15.73 13.81
N MET A 40 -3.22 16.20 13.42
CA MET A 40 -2.73 17.54 13.80
C MET A 40 -3.48 18.67 13.08
N ARG A 41 -4.42 18.34 12.20
CA ARG A 41 -5.33 19.29 11.52
C ARG A 41 -4.59 20.45 10.85
N GLY A 42 -3.46 20.17 10.21
CA GLY A 42 -2.63 21.15 9.52
C GLY A 42 -1.80 22.06 10.44
N ARG A 43 -1.65 21.68 11.71
CA ARG A 43 -0.77 22.34 12.67
C ARG A 43 0.59 21.69 12.74
N ASN A 44 1.63 22.47 12.97
CA ASN A 44 2.96 21.97 13.32
C ASN A 44 3.04 21.56 14.82
N ASN A 45 4.20 21.10 15.27
CA ASN A 45 4.41 20.69 16.67
C ASN A 45 4.21 21.84 17.67
N ASN A 46 4.36 23.10 17.25
CA ASN A 46 4.13 24.28 18.06
C ASN A 46 2.66 24.76 18.03
N GLY A 47 1.76 24.00 17.39
CA GLY A 47 0.35 24.36 17.30
C GLY A 47 -0.01 25.39 16.22
N HIS A 48 0.97 25.93 15.49
CA HIS A 48 0.75 26.89 14.42
C HIS A 48 0.18 26.22 13.16
N ILE A 49 -0.80 26.87 12.51
CA ILE A 49 -1.42 26.35 11.28
C ILE A 49 -0.47 26.58 10.10
N THR A 50 0.06 25.48 9.54
CA THR A 50 0.96 25.50 8.38
C THR A 50 0.26 25.08 7.09
N SER A 51 -0.86 24.36 7.18
CA SER A 51 -1.61 23.86 6.03
C SER A 51 -3.12 24.05 6.21
N ARG A 52 -3.68 25.11 5.64
CA ARG A 52 -5.11 25.44 5.76
C ARG A 52 -6.03 24.41 5.12
N ASN A 53 -5.63 23.82 4.01
CA ASN A 53 -6.42 22.77 3.33
C ASN A 53 -6.52 21.47 4.13
N MET A 54 -5.69 21.28 5.14
CA MET A 54 -5.70 20.14 6.07
C MET A 54 -6.24 20.50 7.45
N SER A 55 -6.69 21.74 7.67
CA SER A 55 -6.99 22.34 8.98
C SER A 55 -8.30 21.86 9.61
N GLY A 56 -8.80 20.73 9.26
CA GLY A 56 -9.88 20.13 10.03
C GLY A 56 -10.90 19.32 9.28
N GLY A 57 -11.73 18.65 10.03
CA GLY A 57 -12.78 17.78 9.52
C GLY A 57 -12.24 16.44 8.99
N GLY A 58 -13.09 15.77 8.25
CA GLY A 58 -12.83 14.43 7.77
C GLY A 58 -13.30 13.35 8.72
N HIS A 59 -13.45 12.16 8.18
CA HIS A 59 -13.90 10.99 8.95
C HIS A 59 -12.79 10.52 9.90
N LYS A 60 -13.15 10.18 11.16
CA LYS A 60 -12.21 9.59 12.12
C LYS A 60 -11.64 8.28 11.56
N LYS A 61 -10.32 8.12 11.62
CA LYS A 61 -9.61 6.97 11.09
C LYS A 61 -8.76 6.33 12.17
N MET A 62 -8.70 5.00 12.13
CA MET A 62 -7.73 4.24 12.91
C MET A 62 -6.51 3.95 12.04
N TYR A 63 -5.31 4.00 12.61
CA TYR A 63 -4.08 3.64 11.92
C TYR A 63 -3.85 2.13 12.01
N ARG A 64 -3.40 1.51 10.91
CA ARG A 64 -2.99 0.11 10.88
C ARG A 64 -1.48 0.04 10.92
N LEU A 65 -0.96 -0.73 11.86
CA LEU A 65 0.47 -1.02 11.97
C LEU A 65 0.84 -2.00 10.85
N VAL A 66 1.35 -1.45 9.75
CA VAL A 66 1.80 -2.25 8.59
C VAL A 66 3.30 -2.44 8.71
N ASP A 67 3.73 -3.68 8.67
CA ASP A 67 5.15 -4.03 8.67
C ASP A 67 5.74 -3.85 7.26
N PHE A 68 6.56 -2.81 7.12
CA PHE A 68 7.31 -2.52 5.90
C PHE A 68 8.69 -3.17 5.88
N TYR A 69 9.12 -3.73 7.02
CA TYR A 69 10.43 -4.35 7.18
C TYR A 69 10.43 -5.82 6.80
N ARG A 70 9.26 -6.45 6.81
CA ARG A 70 9.15 -7.90 6.56
C ARG A 70 10.01 -8.72 7.52
N LYS A 71 9.89 -8.44 8.84
CA LYS A 71 10.77 -8.96 9.90
C LYS A 71 10.79 -10.48 10.05
N LYS A 72 9.72 -11.19 9.66
CA LYS A 72 9.67 -12.66 9.73
C LYS A 72 10.40 -13.26 8.53
N ILE A 73 11.66 -13.58 8.71
CA ILE A 73 12.53 -14.21 7.70
C ILE A 73 12.38 -15.74 7.82
N ASP A 74 12.40 -16.43 6.68
CA ASP A 74 12.37 -17.90 6.54
C ASP A 74 11.18 -18.60 7.21
N MET A 75 10.11 -17.89 7.45
CA MET A 75 8.89 -18.44 8.02
C MET A 75 7.73 -18.22 7.04
N PRO A 76 6.99 -19.29 6.67
CA PRO A 76 5.81 -19.14 5.83
C PRO A 76 4.67 -18.50 6.61
N GLY A 77 3.97 -17.61 5.95
CA GLY A 77 2.76 -16.98 6.47
C GLY A 77 1.60 -17.17 5.52
N THR A 78 0.40 -17.43 6.03
CA THR A 78 -0.82 -17.60 5.25
C THR A 78 -1.64 -16.31 5.25
N VAL A 79 -2.08 -15.88 4.08
CA VAL A 79 -2.98 -14.72 3.93
C VAL A 79 -4.37 -15.09 4.45
N GLU A 80 -4.76 -14.53 5.59
CA GLU A 80 -6.03 -14.81 6.24
C GLU A 80 -7.17 -14.00 5.63
N ARG A 81 -6.91 -12.72 5.32
CA ARG A 81 -7.88 -11.81 4.71
C ARG A 81 -7.24 -10.58 4.08
N ILE A 82 -7.96 -9.94 3.16
CA ILE A 82 -7.55 -8.70 2.52
C ILE A 82 -8.50 -7.59 2.98
N GLU A 83 -7.93 -6.48 3.49
CA GLU A 83 -8.67 -5.39 4.12
C GLU A 83 -8.50 -4.06 3.41
N TYR A 84 -9.51 -3.22 3.53
CA TYR A 84 -9.42 -1.80 3.18
C TYR A 84 -8.76 -1.01 4.30
N ASP A 85 -7.73 -0.22 3.98
CA ASP A 85 -7.13 0.73 4.91
C ASP A 85 -7.46 2.17 4.50
N PRO A 86 -8.14 2.96 5.35
CA PRO A 86 -8.47 4.37 5.06
C PRO A 86 -7.24 5.30 5.06
N ASN A 87 -6.06 4.83 5.46
CA ASN A 87 -4.84 5.64 5.54
C ASN A 87 -3.98 5.55 4.28
N ARG A 88 -4.24 4.58 3.42
CA ARG A 88 -3.49 4.35 2.18
C ARG A 88 -4.41 4.06 1.00
N SER A 89 -3.87 4.17 -0.19
CA SER A 89 -4.62 3.94 -1.43
C SER A 89 -4.69 2.47 -1.83
N CYS A 90 -3.67 1.66 -1.52
CA CYS A 90 -3.66 0.22 -1.75
C CYS A 90 -4.36 -0.53 -0.60
N TYR A 91 -4.71 -1.80 -0.83
CA TYR A 91 -5.22 -2.67 0.20
C TYR A 91 -4.09 -3.25 1.03
N ILE A 92 -4.44 -3.78 2.20
CA ILE A 92 -3.54 -4.51 3.09
C ILE A 92 -4.02 -5.94 3.25
N MET A 93 -3.11 -6.86 3.49
CA MET A 93 -3.41 -8.25 3.81
C MET A 93 -2.98 -8.54 5.24
N LEU A 94 -3.82 -9.25 5.97
CA LEU A 94 -3.48 -9.83 7.26
C LEU A 94 -2.88 -11.20 7.00
N VAL A 95 -1.64 -11.37 7.45
CA VAL A 95 -0.90 -12.63 7.32
C VAL A 95 -0.71 -13.24 8.69
N LYS A 96 -1.10 -14.49 8.84
CA LYS A 96 -0.88 -15.33 10.02
C LYS A 96 0.34 -16.21 9.76
N PHE A 97 1.32 -16.14 10.63
CA PHE A 97 2.51 -16.99 10.60
C PHE A 97 2.31 -18.27 11.43
N ASP A 98 3.14 -19.27 11.21
CA ASP A 98 3.05 -20.58 11.90
C ASP A 98 3.28 -20.44 13.42
N ASP A 99 3.96 -19.39 13.87
CA ASP A 99 4.09 -19.04 15.30
C ASP A 99 2.85 -18.40 15.92
N GLY A 100 1.76 -18.27 15.15
CA GLY A 100 0.50 -17.67 15.58
C GLY A 100 0.49 -16.13 15.55
N GLN A 101 1.59 -15.46 15.23
CA GLN A 101 1.64 -14.00 15.13
C GLN A 101 1.01 -13.51 13.84
N HIS A 102 0.37 -12.33 13.92
CA HIS A 102 -0.27 -11.67 12.79
C HIS A 102 0.46 -10.39 12.42
N PHE A 103 0.61 -10.15 11.13
CA PHE A 103 1.16 -8.90 10.60
C PHE A 103 0.32 -8.39 9.44
N TYR A 104 0.22 -7.06 9.34
CA TYR A 104 -0.32 -6.42 8.15
C TYR A 104 0.81 -6.18 7.15
N TYR A 105 0.60 -6.64 5.92
CA TYR A 105 1.45 -6.34 4.76
C TYR A 105 0.66 -5.60 3.69
N LEU A 106 1.36 -4.94 2.77
CA LEU A 106 0.74 -4.38 1.57
C LEU A 106 0.27 -5.54 0.69
N ALA A 107 -0.98 -5.52 0.26
CA ALA A 107 -1.54 -6.56 -0.59
C ALA A 107 -1.15 -6.31 -2.05
N PRO A 108 -0.41 -7.21 -2.72
CA PRO A 108 -0.20 -7.13 -4.15
C PRO A 108 -1.48 -7.48 -4.93
N GLN A 109 -1.50 -7.13 -6.21
CA GLN A 109 -2.54 -7.54 -7.13
C GLN A 109 -2.49 -9.06 -7.34
N LYS A 110 -3.63 -9.69 -7.50
CA LYS A 110 -3.80 -11.14 -7.71
C LYS A 110 -3.57 -12.04 -6.50
N ILE A 111 -3.16 -11.52 -5.34
CA ILE A 111 -3.09 -12.32 -4.11
C ILE A 111 -4.50 -12.69 -3.65
N LYS A 112 -4.66 -13.90 -3.12
CA LYS A 112 -5.92 -14.43 -2.63
C LYS A 112 -5.80 -14.81 -1.15
N VAL A 113 -6.94 -14.94 -0.51
CA VAL A 113 -7.03 -15.52 0.83
C VAL A 113 -6.63 -17.00 0.75
N GLY A 114 -5.79 -17.45 1.66
CA GLY A 114 -5.21 -18.79 1.68
C GLY A 114 -3.84 -18.90 0.98
N ASP A 115 -3.41 -17.89 0.22
CA ASP A 115 -2.07 -17.91 -0.39
C ASP A 115 -0.99 -17.86 0.71
N LYS A 116 0.11 -18.57 0.47
CA LYS A 116 1.29 -18.52 1.32
C LYS A 116 2.26 -17.45 0.82
N VAL A 117 2.85 -16.73 1.75
CA VAL A 117 3.87 -15.69 1.50
C VAL A 117 5.07 -15.91 2.41
N GLU A 118 6.25 -15.73 1.86
CA GLU A 118 7.52 -15.93 2.55
C GLU A 118 8.44 -14.72 2.36
N ASN A 119 9.33 -14.53 3.33
CA ASN A 119 10.36 -13.49 3.30
C ASN A 119 11.71 -14.18 3.50
N GLY A 120 12.74 -13.77 2.76
CA GLY A 120 14.09 -14.34 2.91
C GLY A 120 14.82 -14.38 1.59
N SER A 121 16.06 -14.89 1.63
CA SER A 121 16.87 -15.12 0.43
C SER A 121 16.42 -16.40 -0.28
N GLU A 122 16.66 -16.47 -1.58
CA GLU A 122 16.45 -17.68 -2.43
C GLU A 122 15.03 -18.29 -2.33
N LYS A 123 14.02 -17.44 -2.16
CA LYS A 123 12.63 -17.89 -2.14
C LYS A 123 12.06 -18.01 -3.55
N GLU A 124 10.97 -18.76 -3.68
CA GLU A 124 10.23 -18.88 -4.93
C GLU A 124 9.78 -17.50 -5.45
N ILE A 125 9.91 -17.29 -6.76
CA ILE A 125 9.48 -16.06 -7.43
C ILE A 125 7.96 -16.06 -7.56
N LYS A 126 7.29 -15.80 -6.44
CA LYS A 126 5.83 -15.78 -6.30
C LYS A 126 5.36 -14.40 -5.83
N VAL A 127 4.18 -13.99 -6.33
CA VAL A 127 3.58 -12.71 -5.93
C VAL A 127 3.32 -12.69 -4.42
N GLY A 128 3.85 -11.67 -3.74
CA GLY A 128 3.75 -11.52 -2.30
C GLY A 128 5.00 -11.91 -1.51
N ASN A 129 5.90 -12.71 -2.09
CA ASN A 129 7.18 -13.05 -1.48
C ASN A 129 8.12 -11.83 -1.46
N CYS A 130 8.93 -11.75 -0.43
CA CYS A 130 9.89 -10.65 -0.23
C CYS A 130 11.30 -11.23 -0.16
N MET A 131 12.19 -10.69 -0.99
CA MET A 131 13.58 -11.16 -1.06
C MET A 131 14.53 -10.02 -1.43
N PRO A 132 15.86 -10.19 -1.23
CA PRO A 132 16.86 -9.24 -1.68
C PRO A 132 16.80 -9.02 -3.20
N LEU A 133 17.10 -7.80 -3.64
CA LEU A 133 17.07 -7.45 -5.07
C LEU A 133 17.98 -8.30 -5.92
N ARG A 134 19.10 -8.79 -5.38
CA ARG A 134 20.03 -9.69 -6.09
C ARG A 134 19.40 -11.03 -6.50
N ASP A 135 18.41 -11.50 -5.70
CA ASP A 135 17.75 -12.80 -5.89
C ASP A 135 16.54 -12.70 -6.86
N ILE A 136 16.19 -11.48 -7.25
CA ILE A 136 15.05 -11.23 -8.14
C ILE A 136 15.52 -11.05 -9.58
N PRO A 137 15.03 -11.84 -10.54
CA PRO A 137 15.38 -11.70 -11.96
C PRO A 137 15.00 -10.33 -12.53
N VAL A 138 15.78 -9.90 -13.53
CA VAL A 138 15.54 -8.68 -14.30
C VAL A 138 14.18 -8.77 -15.02
N GLY A 139 13.47 -7.66 -15.11
CA GLY A 139 12.17 -7.55 -15.78
C GLY A 139 10.96 -7.83 -14.90
N ILE A 140 11.15 -8.35 -13.67
CA ILE A 140 10.05 -8.61 -12.75
C ILE A 140 9.56 -7.30 -12.10
N ASN A 141 8.23 -7.18 -11.98
CA ASN A 141 7.60 -6.10 -11.24
C ASN A 141 7.72 -6.35 -9.74
N ILE A 142 8.21 -5.35 -9.03
CA ILE A 142 8.38 -5.38 -7.57
C ILE A 142 7.75 -4.12 -6.94
N HIS A 143 7.45 -4.20 -5.66
CA HIS A 143 6.93 -3.10 -4.85
C HIS A 143 7.53 -3.12 -3.45
N ASN A 144 7.21 -2.10 -2.64
CA ASN A 144 7.71 -1.98 -1.26
C ASN A 144 9.23 -2.14 -1.17
N VAL A 145 9.97 -1.48 -2.06
CA VAL A 145 11.42 -1.61 -2.17
C VAL A 145 12.11 -0.73 -1.14
N GLU A 146 13.14 -1.25 -0.51
CA GLU A 146 14.02 -0.50 0.39
C GLU A 146 14.96 0.42 -0.38
N LEU A 147 15.37 1.51 0.27
CA LEU A 147 16.42 2.43 -0.23
C LEU A 147 17.79 2.12 0.35
N LYS A 148 17.80 1.61 1.58
CA LYS A 148 19.00 1.14 2.29
C LYS A 148 18.65 -0.19 2.93
N PRO A 149 19.58 -1.15 3.00
CA PRO A 149 19.31 -2.44 3.63
C PRO A 149 18.80 -2.29 5.07
N GLY A 150 17.70 -2.96 5.39
CA GLY A 150 17.08 -2.94 6.71
C GLY A 150 16.35 -1.65 7.10
N ALA A 151 16.19 -0.69 6.18
CA ALA A 151 15.47 0.57 6.46
C ALA A 151 13.95 0.49 6.25
N GLY A 152 13.45 -0.67 5.85
CA GLY A 152 12.05 -0.90 5.47
C GLY A 152 11.70 -0.32 4.10
N GLY A 153 10.71 -0.91 3.46
CA GLY A 153 10.29 -0.51 2.11
C GLY A 153 9.77 0.92 2.05
N LYS A 154 10.22 1.69 1.08
CA LYS A 154 9.85 3.09 0.87
C LYS A 154 9.37 3.39 -0.54
N ILE A 155 9.86 2.67 -1.55
CA ILE A 155 9.51 2.86 -2.96
C ILE A 155 8.30 1.99 -3.31
N ALA A 156 7.45 2.46 -4.23
CA ALA A 156 6.30 1.76 -4.78
C ALA A 156 5.34 1.22 -3.69
N ARG A 157 4.75 2.11 -2.88
CA ARG A 157 3.77 1.78 -1.83
C ARG A 157 2.35 2.27 -2.12
N SER A 158 2.14 2.97 -3.22
CA SER A 158 0.81 3.47 -3.61
C SER A 158 0.04 2.45 -4.45
N ALA A 159 -1.28 2.60 -4.51
CA ALA A 159 -2.16 1.72 -5.28
C ALA A 159 -1.73 1.62 -6.77
N GLY A 160 -1.69 0.39 -7.29
CA GLY A 160 -1.35 0.10 -8.67
C GLY A 160 0.09 0.41 -9.07
N THR A 161 0.98 0.78 -8.13
CA THR A 161 2.38 1.05 -8.46
C THR A 161 3.23 -0.20 -8.40
N SER A 162 4.23 -0.23 -9.26
CA SER A 162 5.34 -1.19 -9.25
C SER A 162 6.57 -0.51 -9.83
N VAL A 163 7.72 -1.07 -9.60
CA VAL A 163 8.98 -0.74 -10.26
C VAL A 163 9.57 -2.01 -10.83
N THR A 164 10.45 -1.91 -11.81
CA THR A 164 11.07 -3.08 -12.45
C THR A 164 12.57 -3.03 -12.26
N ILE A 165 13.19 -4.19 -12.08
CA ILE A 165 14.64 -4.33 -12.13
C ILE A 165 15.03 -4.31 -13.60
N SER A 166 15.84 -3.35 -14.01
CA SER A 166 16.33 -3.21 -15.39
C SER A 166 17.70 -3.84 -15.62
N GLY A 167 18.46 -4.06 -14.56
CA GLY A 167 19.78 -4.70 -14.64
C GLY A 167 20.45 -4.78 -13.28
N LEU A 168 21.58 -5.47 -13.25
CA LEU A 168 22.47 -5.58 -12.10
C LEU A 168 23.82 -4.95 -12.46
N ASP A 169 24.42 -4.21 -11.55
CA ASP A 169 25.70 -3.55 -11.70
C ASP A 169 26.55 -3.80 -10.43
N GLY A 170 27.28 -4.90 -10.44
CA GLY A 170 28.06 -5.36 -9.28
C GLY A 170 27.18 -5.56 -8.05
N ASN A 171 27.46 -4.81 -6.97
CA ASN A 171 26.71 -4.87 -5.73
C ASN A 171 25.41 -4.02 -5.75
N TYR A 172 25.03 -3.50 -6.91
CA TYR A 172 23.87 -2.63 -7.05
C TYR A 172 22.88 -3.17 -8.08
N SER A 173 21.61 -2.93 -7.84
CA SER A 173 20.52 -3.22 -8.77
C SER A 173 20.02 -1.91 -9.38
N LEU A 174 19.82 -1.89 -10.70
CA LEU A 174 19.26 -0.78 -11.44
C LEU A 174 17.73 -0.93 -11.46
N ILE A 175 17.02 -0.01 -10.84
CA ILE A 175 15.56 -0.05 -10.72
C ILE A 175 14.95 1.07 -11.56
N LYS A 176 14.12 0.69 -12.52
CA LYS A 176 13.31 1.62 -13.31
C LYS A 176 12.04 2.00 -12.55
N MET A 177 11.95 3.29 -12.19
CA MET A 177 10.81 3.87 -11.49
C MET A 177 9.60 4.07 -12.42
N THR A 178 8.42 4.28 -11.84
CA THR A 178 7.20 4.64 -12.59
C THR A 178 7.32 5.97 -13.34
N SER A 179 8.22 6.87 -12.91
CA SER A 179 8.55 8.11 -13.61
C SER A 179 9.43 7.92 -14.85
N GLY A 180 9.97 6.70 -15.06
CA GLY A 180 10.96 6.42 -16.09
C GLY A 180 12.42 6.57 -15.62
N GLU A 181 12.67 7.22 -14.48
CA GLU A 181 14.00 7.36 -13.89
C GLU A 181 14.57 5.99 -13.51
N VAL A 182 15.85 5.78 -13.77
CA VAL A 182 16.59 4.60 -13.31
C VAL A 182 17.41 4.98 -12.09
N ARG A 183 17.23 4.24 -11.01
CA ARG A 183 17.98 4.42 -9.76
C ARG A 183 18.86 3.22 -9.45
N LYS A 184 20.05 3.50 -8.96
CA LYS A 184 21.02 2.53 -8.47
C LYS A 184 20.77 2.31 -6.97
N ILE A 185 20.44 1.08 -6.57
CA ILE A 185 20.11 0.69 -5.20
C ILE A 185 20.95 -0.53 -4.81
N ASP A 186 21.39 -0.60 -3.57
CA ASP A 186 22.15 -1.74 -3.05
C ASP A 186 21.38 -3.05 -3.23
N SER A 187 22.01 -4.05 -3.81
CA SER A 187 21.37 -5.34 -4.13
C SER A 187 20.93 -6.16 -2.90
N ARG A 188 21.39 -5.79 -1.71
CA ARG A 188 20.94 -6.36 -0.42
C ARG A 188 19.59 -5.81 0.04
N CYS A 189 19.11 -4.71 -0.54
CA CYS A 189 17.81 -4.14 -0.22
C CYS A 189 16.69 -5.13 -0.52
N MET A 190 15.73 -5.23 0.41
CA MET A 190 14.57 -6.09 0.26
C MET A 190 13.50 -5.47 -0.64
N ALA A 191 12.82 -6.31 -1.40
CA ALA A 191 11.69 -5.93 -2.23
C ALA A 191 10.64 -7.05 -2.27
N THR A 192 9.37 -6.67 -2.46
CA THR A 192 8.27 -7.63 -2.58
C THR A 192 7.87 -7.80 -4.03
N ILE A 193 7.69 -9.04 -4.48
CA ILE A 193 7.32 -9.37 -5.86
C ILE A 193 5.86 -9.01 -6.14
N GLY A 194 5.62 -8.40 -7.30
CA GLY A 194 4.30 -8.10 -7.83
C GLY A 194 3.98 -6.60 -7.88
N VAL A 195 2.83 -6.29 -8.46
CA VAL A 195 2.25 -4.94 -8.56
C VAL A 195 1.29 -4.73 -7.39
N LEU A 196 1.23 -3.54 -6.81
CA LEU A 196 0.29 -3.27 -5.72
C LEU A 196 -1.18 -3.26 -6.18
N SER A 197 -2.04 -3.67 -5.27
CA SER A 197 -3.49 -3.73 -5.46
C SER A 197 -4.14 -2.37 -5.74
N ASN A 198 -5.40 -2.41 -6.16
CA ASN A 198 -6.25 -1.25 -6.39
C ASN A 198 -5.76 -0.29 -7.49
N PRO A 199 -5.39 -0.76 -8.70
CA PRO A 199 -4.92 0.10 -9.79
C PRO A 199 -5.97 1.13 -10.24
N ASP A 200 -7.25 0.84 -10.05
CA ASP A 200 -8.36 1.72 -10.39
C ASP A 200 -8.56 2.90 -9.45
N GLN A 201 -7.74 3.02 -8.40
CA GLN A 201 -7.77 4.16 -7.48
C GLN A 201 -7.63 5.51 -8.21
N LYS A 202 -6.87 5.57 -9.29
CA LYS A 202 -6.71 6.77 -10.14
C LYS A 202 -7.99 7.19 -10.86
N ASN A 203 -8.89 6.23 -11.11
CA ASN A 203 -10.14 6.43 -11.86
C ASN A 203 -11.30 6.90 -10.97
N ILE A 204 -11.08 7.05 -9.66
CA ILE A 204 -12.12 7.51 -8.73
C ILE A 204 -12.48 8.96 -9.00
N LYS A 205 -13.79 9.20 -9.17
CA LYS A 205 -14.40 10.52 -9.23
C LYS A 205 -15.37 10.68 -8.07
N ILE A 206 -15.10 11.64 -7.17
CA ILE A 206 -15.87 11.81 -5.93
C ILE A 206 -17.24 12.46 -6.16
N GLY A 207 -17.42 13.17 -7.26
CA GLY A 207 -18.70 13.72 -7.72
C GLY A 207 -19.12 15.02 -7.04
N LYS A 208 -18.70 15.34 -5.80
CA LYS A 208 -19.04 16.60 -5.11
C LYS A 208 -17.97 17.02 -4.08
N ALA A 209 -17.86 18.33 -3.86
CA ALA A 209 -16.90 18.93 -2.91
C ALA A 209 -17.10 18.46 -1.46
N GLY A 210 -18.34 18.22 -1.02
CA GLY A 210 -18.62 17.69 0.31
C GLY A 210 -17.94 16.36 0.61
N ARG A 211 -17.81 15.48 -0.37
CA ARG A 211 -17.05 14.20 -0.21
C ARG A 211 -15.56 14.43 -0.04
N SER A 212 -14.97 15.45 -0.67
CA SER A 212 -13.59 15.86 -0.43
C SER A 212 -13.39 16.31 1.02
N ARG A 213 -14.37 17.03 1.57
CA ARG A 213 -14.35 17.44 3.00
C ARG A 213 -14.42 16.24 3.95
N TRP A 214 -15.16 15.18 3.62
CA TRP A 214 -15.15 13.93 4.38
C TRP A 214 -13.78 13.26 4.43
N LEU A 215 -12.96 13.47 3.39
CA LEU A 215 -11.58 13.02 3.35
C LEU A 215 -10.60 13.97 4.08
N GLY A 216 -11.09 15.05 4.66
CA GLY A 216 -10.30 16.05 5.37
C GLY A 216 -9.68 17.11 4.46
N ARG A 217 -10.05 17.16 3.17
CA ARG A 217 -9.57 18.15 2.22
C ARG A 217 -10.45 19.40 2.25
N ARG A 218 -9.85 20.57 2.36
CA ARG A 218 -10.53 21.86 2.33
C ARG A 218 -9.97 22.75 1.22
N PRO A 219 -10.73 23.77 0.76
CA PRO A 219 -10.20 24.77 -0.16
C PRO A 219 -8.96 25.48 0.37
N HIS A 220 -8.14 25.99 -0.52
CA HIS A 220 -6.91 26.73 -0.22
C HIS A 220 -7.12 28.24 0.01
N THR A 221 -8.33 28.69 0.03
CA THR A 221 -8.68 30.11 0.25
C THR A 221 -8.47 30.54 1.69
#